data_0747d37cc95676f47b82bd2eb7a162ed
#
_entry.id   0747d37cc95676f47b82bd2eb7a162ed
#
_cell.length_a   1.000
_cell.length_b   1.000
_cell.length_c   1.000
_cell.angle_alpha   90.00
_cell.angle_beta   90.00
_cell.angle_gamma   90.00
#
_symmetry.space_group_name_H-M   'P 1'
#
loop_
_entity.id
_entity.type
_entity.pdbx_description
1 polymer ?
#
loop_
_entity_poly.entity_id
_entity_poly.type
_entity_poly.pdbx_seq_one_letter_code
_entity_poly.pdbx_strand_id
1 'polypeptide(L)'
;MSETTGIRKKPELLCPAKDLEVLKTAVDFGADAVYIGGESYGLRAKAKNFSKEEMAEGIAYAHERGRKVHVTANILAHNADLAGAAEYFRELEELRPDAVLIADPGMFVLARQNCPDVDIHISTQANNTNSGTFHFWAAQGAKRVVCARELSLNEIRQIRRDTPKDLEIEAFVHGAMCISYSGRCLLSSYFTGRDANRGACTHPCRWKYAVMEESRPGEYLPIEENERGTFIFNSRDLCMIDHIPELLDAGLDSLKIEGRMKTALYVATVARTYRKAIDDCMESEEKYRANLPWYREEIRKCTYRRFTTGFYFGRPDADSMVYDSNTYVSESVWLGIVEDVDERGRVKFMQRNKFRVGDEIEIMEPDGTDIRTKVLGLYTEEGESVPDAPHPQQILWAQLDKNARKGDLLRTTGTEHAE
;
A
#
# COMPACT_ATOMS: atom_id res chain seq x y z
N MET A 1 16.18 13.55 -29.15
CA MET A 1 17.03 13.31 -27.97
C MET A 1 17.41 14.69 -27.44
N SER A 2 16.71 15.23 -26.45
CA SER A 2 17.11 16.47 -25.77
C SER A 2 17.44 16.06 -24.35
N GLU A 3 18.70 16.19 -24.01
CA GLU A 3 19.22 16.07 -22.66
C GLU A 3 18.59 17.16 -21.79
N THR A 4 17.55 16.83 -21.05
CA THR A 4 17.11 17.61 -19.90
C THR A 4 18.00 17.21 -18.71
N THR A 5 19.18 17.84 -18.62
CA THR A 5 20.03 17.84 -17.42
C THR A 5 19.40 18.71 -16.32
N GLY A 6 18.13 18.48 -16.00
CA GLY A 6 17.51 18.98 -14.79
C GLY A 6 17.83 18.02 -13.64
N ILE A 7 18.30 18.55 -12.50
CA ILE A 7 18.46 17.76 -11.27
C ILE A 7 17.11 17.10 -10.97
N ARG A 8 17.02 15.76 -11.06
CA ARG A 8 15.83 15.00 -10.68
C ARG A 8 15.54 15.24 -9.20
N LYS A 9 14.32 15.67 -8.86
CA LYS A 9 13.87 15.78 -7.48
C LYS A 9 13.56 14.37 -6.96
N LYS A 10 14.08 14.03 -5.78
CA LYS A 10 13.74 12.78 -5.10
C LYS A 10 12.24 12.80 -4.73
N PRO A 11 11.43 11.84 -5.22
CA PRO A 11 10.02 11.78 -4.87
C PRO A 11 9.83 11.26 -3.45
N GLU A 12 8.71 11.64 -2.84
CA GLU A 12 8.22 11.04 -1.61
C GLU A 12 7.75 9.61 -1.88
N LEU A 13 8.14 8.65 -1.04
CA LEU A 13 7.59 7.31 -1.02
C LEU A 13 6.47 7.27 0.02
N LEU A 14 5.22 7.15 -0.44
CA LEU A 14 4.02 7.15 0.39
C LEU A 14 3.48 5.72 0.56
N CYS A 15 3.54 5.20 1.79
CA CYS A 15 3.15 3.84 2.14
C CYS A 15 1.83 3.80 2.93
N PRO A 16 1.06 2.69 2.83
CA PRO A 16 -0.17 2.51 3.58
C PRO A 16 0.07 1.99 5.00
N ALA A 17 -0.82 2.31 5.95
CA ALA A 17 -0.90 1.59 7.20
C ALA A 17 -2.36 1.39 7.65
N LYS A 18 -2.64 0.19 8.19
CA LYS A 18 -3.96 -0.18 8.73
C LYS A 18 -4.05 0.00 10.25
N ASP A 19 -2.91 -0.04 10.94
CA ASP A 19 -2.76 0.06 12.38
C ASP A 19 -1.36 0.62 12.72
N LEU A 20 -1.15 0.86 14.01
CA LEU A 20 0.08 1.47 14.53
C LEU A 20 1.33 0.61 14.28
N GLU A 21 1.22 -0.73 14.34
CA GLU A 21 2.33 -1.64 14.04
C GLU A 21 2.79 -1.47 12.59
N VAL A 22 1.84 -1.43 11.65
CA VAL A 22 2.14 -1.26 10.23
C VAL A 22 2.67 0.15 9.93
N LEU A 23 2.18 1.19 10.64
CA LEU A 23 2.70 2.55 10.50
C LEU A 23 4.18 2.61 10.90
N LYS A 24 4.52 2.10 12.09
CA LYS A 24 5.91 2.06 12.58
C LYS A 24 6.80 1.27 11.61
N THR A 25 6.34 0.11 11.17
CA THR A 25 7.03 -0.69 10.16
C THR A 25 7.27 0.07 8.86
N ALA A 26 6.26 0.76 8.32
CA ALA A 26 6.40 1.54 7.08
C ALA A 26 7.48 2.61 7.22
N VAL A 27 7.46 3.35 8.33
CA VAL A 27 8.44 4.41 8.64
C VAL A 27 9.84 3.83 8.75
N ASP A 28 10.01 2.75 9.51
CA ASP A 28 11.32 2.14 9.76
C ASP A 28 11.90 1.51 8.48
N PHE A 29 11.06 0.97 7.59
CA PHE A 29 11.45 0.35 6.33
C PHE A 29 11.50 1.32 5.13
N GLY A 30 11.52 2.63 5.38
CA GLY A 30 11.95 3.62 4.38
C GLY A 30 10.85 4.45 3.73
N ALA A 31 9.61 4.43 4.24
CA ALA A 31 8.58 5.37 3.83
C ALA A 31 8.98 6.81 4.22
N ASP A 32 8.77 7.76 3.31
CA ASP A 32 8.89 9.19 3.60
C ASP A 32 7.60 9.74 4.20
N ALA A 33 6.48 9.12 3.84
CA ALA A 33 5.17 9.42 4.38
C ALA A 33 4.32 8.15 4.51
N VAL A 34 3.37 8.15 5.46
CA VAL A 34 2.43 7.05 5.67
C VAL A 34 1.00 7.58 5.61
N TYR A 35 0.11 6.93 4.83
CA TYR A 35 -1.29 7.29 4.86
C TYR A 35 -2.11 6.29 5.67
N ILE A 36 -2.96 6.84 6.55
CA ILE A 36 -3.79 6.11 7.51
C ILE A 36 -5.27 6.48 7.34
N GLY A 37 -6.15 5.78 8.04
CA GLY A 37 -7.56 6.15 8.13
C GLY A 37 -8.01 6.16 9.58
N GLY A 38 -8.69 7.22 9.96
CA GLY A 38 -9.42 7.28 11.21
C GLY A 38 -10.71 6.45 11.17
N GLU A 39 -11.40 6.38 12.28
CA GLU A 39 -12.66 5.61 12.44
C GLU A 39 -13.78 6.12 11.53
N SER A 40 -13.70 7.40 11.08
CA SER A 40 -14.71 8.06 10.26
C SER A 40 -14.15 8.52 8.92
N TYR A 41 -15.03 8.69 7.93
CA TYR A 41 -14.79 9.32 6.62
C TYR A 41 -13.74 8.66 5.71
N GLY A 42 -13.12 7.55 6.12
CA GLY A 42 -12.14 6.80 5.30
C GLY A 42 -12.77 5.68 4.47
N LEU A 43 -12.20 5.41 3.30
CA LEU A 43 -12.59 4.29 2.43
C LEU A 43 -12.00 2.97 2.91
N ARG A 44 -12.33 2.45 4.02
CA ARG A 44 -12.05 1.10 4.54
C ARG A 44 -12.74 0.96 5.90
N ALA A 45 -14.04 1.21 5.95
CA ALA A 45 -14.84 1.17 7.17
C ALA A 45 -14.75 -0.17 7.93
N LYS A 46 -14.30 -1.26 7.27
CA LYS A 46 -14.07 -2.58 7.88
C LYS A 46 -12.62 -2.87 8.26
N ALA A 47 -11.68 -1.98 7.95
CA ALA A 47 -10.32 -2.11 8.47
C ALA A 47 -10.31 -1.82 9.97
N LYS A 48 -9.32 -2.33 10.68
CA LYS A 48 -8.92 -1.75 11.95
C LYS A 48 -8.45 -0.33 11.60
N ASN A 49 -9.24 0.68 11.94
CA ASN A 49 -8.92 2.08 11.74
C ASN A 49 -8.27 2.63 13.02
N PHE A 50 -7.51 3.70 12.87
CA PHE A 50 -6.83 4.33 14.00
C PHE A 50 -7.82 5.06 14.89
N SER A 51 -7.76 4.85 16.21
CA SER A 51 -8.38 5.73 17.19
C SER A 51 -7.65 7.09 17.22
N LYS A 52 -8.23 8.10 17.91
CA LYS A 52 -7.59 9.41 18.07
C LYS A 52 -6.23 9.28 18.74
N GLU A 53 -6.14 8.44 19.76
CA GLU A 53 -4.91 8.16 20.51
C GLU A 53 -3.87 7.45 19.65
N GLU A 54 -4.27 6.42 18.89
CA GLU A 54 -3.39 5.71 17.96
C GLU A 54 -2.89 6.65 16.83
N MET A 55 -3.74 7.57 16.35
CA MET A 55 -3.32 8.60 15.38
C MET A 55 -2.28 9.54 16.00
N ALA A 56 -2.52 10.05 17.21
CA ALA A 56 -1.58 10.93 17.91
C ALA A 56 -0.21 10.25 18.11
N GLU A 57 -0.21 8.99 18.56
CA GLU A 57 1.02 8.20 18.74
C GLU A 57 1.73 7.97 17.40
N GLY A 58 0.99 7.60 16.35
CA GLY A 58 1.55 7.36 15.01
C GLY A 58 2.15 8.61 14.38
N ILE A 59 1.48 9.76 14.52
CA ILE A 59 1.96 11.06 14.05
C ILE A 59 3.26 11.44 14.79
N ALA A 60 3.27 11.35 16.12
CA ALA A 60 4.46 11.63 16.93
C ALA A 60 5.63 10.73 16.52
N TYR A 61 5.40 9.41 16.38
CA TYR A 61 6.41 8.45 15.97
C TYR A 61 7.04 8.78 14.60
N ALA A 62 6.20 9.16 13.62
CA ALA A 62 6.67 9.54 12.29
C ALA A 62 7.45 10.86 12.32
N HIS A 63 6.92 11.88 13.00
CA HIS A 63 7.55 13.20 13.11
C HIS A 63 8.91 13.16 13.82
N GLU A 64 9.06 12.36 14.89
CA GLU A 64 10.36 12.14 15.56
C GLU A 64 11.44 11.59 14.61
N ARG A 65 11.02 10.93 13.52
CA ARG A 65 11.90 10.36 12.47
C ARG A 65 11.96 11.21 11.19
N GLY A 66 11.39 12.44 11.24
CA GLY A 66 11.31 13.34 10.08
C GLY A 66 10.44 12.80 8.95
N ARG A 67 9.43 11.96 9.27
CA ARG A 67 8.48 11.39 8.32
C ARG A 67 7.11 12.01 8.50
N LYS A 68 6.25 11.89 7.46
CA LYS A 68 4.93 12.51 7.40
C LYS A 68 3.81 11.50 7.59
N VAL A 69 2.66 12.00 8.06
CA VAL A 69 1.43 11.21 8.16
C VAL A 69 0.29 11.93 7.44
N HIS A 70 -0.37 11.22 6.53
CA HIS A 70 -1.53 11.73 5.80
C HIS A 70 -2.79 10.95 6.22
N VAL A 71 -3.84 11.67 6.61
CA VAL A 71 -5.11 11.06 7.05
C VAL A 71 -6.12 11.04 5.91
N THR A 72 -6.77 9.89 5.70
CA THR A 72 -7.80 9.77 4.65
C THR A 72 -9.18 10.16 5.17
N ALA A 73 -9.83 11.13 4.52
CA ALA A 73 -11.23 11.50 4.67
C ALA A 73 -11.90 11.54 3.28
N ASN A 74 -11.77 10.45 2.53
CA ASN A 74 -11.96 10.42 1.08
C ASN A 74 -13.16 9.60 0.60
N ILE A 75 -14.18 9.44 1.44
CA ILE A 75 -15.49 8.93 0.99
C ILE A 75 -16.15 9.89 0.00
N LEU A 76 -17.10 9.40 -0.80
CA LEU A 76 -18.08 10.24 -1.46
C LEU A 76 -19.21 10.47 -0.47
N ALA A 77 -19.25 11.68 0.12
CA ALA A 77 -20.12 11.99 1.23
C ALA A 77 -21.58 12.19 0.79
N HIS A 78 -22.52 11.66 1.57
CA HIS A 78 -23.94 11.99 1.51
C HIS A 78 -24.28 13.03 2.59
N ASN A 79 -25.45 13.68 2.49
CA ASN A 79 -25.85 14.69 3.47
C ASN A 79 -25.76 14.22 4.94
N ALA A 80 -26.05 12.95 5.19
CA ALA A 80 -25.92 12.36 6.53
C ALA A 80 -24.47 12.29 7.02
N ASP A 81 -23.50 12.17 6.10
CA ASP A 81 -22.08 12.10 6.43
C ASP A 81 -21.49 13.49 6.73
N LEU A 82 -22.13 14.58 6.27
CA LEU A 82 -21.68 15.93 6.56
C LEU A 82 -21.94 16.33 8.04
N ALA A 83 -22.92 15.67 8.68
CA ALA A 83 -23.12 15.84 10.12
C ALA A 83 -21.92 15.27 10.87
N GLY A 84 -21.24 16.11 11.67
CA GLY A 84 -20.02 15.73 12.40
C GLY A 84 -18.71 15.92 11.62
N ALA A 85 -18.73 16.13 10.30
CA ALA A 85 -17.50 16.31 9.53
C ALA A 85 -16.68 17.54 9.97
N ALA A 86 -17.33 18.65 10.31
CA ALA A 86 -16.66 19.83 10.83
C ALA A 86 -15.94 19.57 12.15
N GLU A 87 -16.52 18.76 13.05
CA GLU A 87 -15.90 18.35 14.30
C GLU A 87 -14.67 17.48 14.03
N TYR A 88 -14.81 16.47 13.18
CA TYR A 88 -13.70 15.60 12.78
C TYR A 88 -12.53 16.39 12.19
N PHE A 89 -12.77 17.40 11.35
CA PHE A 89 -11.69 18.24 10.83
C PHE A 89 -11.03 19.10 11.93
N ARG A 90 -11.78 19.59 12.91
CA ARG A 90 -11.18 20.27 14.08
C ARG A 90 -10.30 19.32 14.90
N GLU A 91 -10.70 18.06 15.06
CA GLU A 91 -9.85 17.06 15.71
C GLU A 91 -8.55 16.81 14.93
N LEU A 92 -8.62 16.78 13.60
CA LEU A 92 -7.42 16.66 12.74
C LEU A 92 -6.52 17.90 12.88
N GLU A 93 -7.09 19.10 12.98
CA GLU A 93 -6.32 20.33 13.25
C GLU A 93 -5.54 20.25 14.57
N GLU A 94 -6.15 19.68 15.62
CA GLU A 94 -5.47 19.45 16.91
C GLU A 94 -4.36 18.41 16.81
N LEU A 95 -4.60 17.31 16.08
CA LEU A 95 -3.66 16.21 15.91
C LEU A 95 -2.48 16.55 14.99
N ARG A 96 -2.65 17.54 14.10
CA ARG A 96 -1.63 18.03 13.16
C ARG A 96 -0.97 16.94 12.29
N PRO A 97 -1.75 16.11 11.57
CA PRO A 97 -1.16 15.36 10.48
C PRO A 97 -0.62 16.32 9.42
N ASP A 98 0.28 15.84 8.56
CA ASP A 98 0.85 16.68 7.50
C ASP A 98 -0.16 16.98 6.38
N ALA A 99 -1.12 16.08 6.14
CA ALA A 99 -2.18 16.30 5.16
C ALA A 99 -3.43 15.48 5.43
N VAL A 100 -4.55 15.95 4.87
CA VAL A 100 -5.80 15.20 4.78
C VAL A 100 -6.13 14.92 3.31
N LEU A 101 -6.46 13.64 2.98
CA LEU A 101 -6.86 13.23 1.62
C LEU A 101 -8.38 13.32 1.48
N ILE A 102 -8.85 14.11 0.52
CA ILE A 102 -10.27 14.38 0.30
C ILE A 102 -10.64 14.11 -1.16
N ALA A 103 -11.84 13.61 -1.42
CA ALA A 103 -12.37 13.40 -2.77
C ALA A 103 -13.62 14.22 -3.07
N ASP A 104 -14.41 14.50 -2.05
CA ASP A 104 -15.70 15.17 -2.14
C ASP A 104 -15.53 16.69 -1.99
N PRO A 105 -16.08 17.52 -2.92
CA PRO A 105 -15.97 18.98 -2.83
C PRO A 105 -16.62 19.59 -1.58
N GLY A 106 -17.72 18.99 -1.07
CA GLY A 106 -18.36 19.45 0.18
C GLY A 106 -17.47 19.23 1.39
N MET A 107 -16.83 18.05 1.46
CA MET A 107 -15.83 17.75 2.50
C MET A 107 -14.60 18.65 2.37
N PHE A 108 -14.19 18.99 1.14
CA PHE A 108 -13.10 19.93 0.90
C PHE A 108 -13.36 21.31 1.52
N VAL A 109 -14.57 21.87 1.31
CA VAL A 109 -14.95 23.16 1.90
C VAL A 109 -14.93 23.09 3.42
N LEU A 110 -15.47 22.02 4.01
CA LEU A 110 -15.49 21.83 5.46
C LEU A 110 -14.06 21.70 6.03
N ALA A 111 -13.18 20.97 5.36
CA ALA A 111 -11.78 20.86 5.78
C ALA A 111 -11.07 22.22 5.76
N ARG A 112 -11.19 22.96 4.67
CA ARG A 112 -10.62 24.32 4.55
C ARG A 112 -11.06 25.27 5.66
N GLN A 113 -12.29 25.11 6.15
CA GLN A 113 -12.85 25.96 7.21
C GLN A 113 -12.45 25.51 8.63
N ASN A 114 -12.20 24.21 8.83
CA ASN A 114 -12.08 23.63 10.16
C ASN A 114 -10.68 23.03 10.48
N CYS A 115 -9.82 22.85 9.44
CA CYS A 115 -8.41 22.49 9.62
C CYS A 115 -7.52 23.23 8.61
N PRO A 116 -7.41 24.57 8.74
CA PRO A 116 -6.69 25.43 7.79
C PRO A 116 -5.18 25.20 7.75
N ASP A 117 -4.59 24.71 8.83
CA ASP A 117 -3.13 24.49 8.96
C ASP A 117 -2.70 23.10 8.45
N VAL A 118 -3.63 22.22 8.10
CA VAL A 118 -3.37 20.90 7.54
C VAL A 118 -3.47 20.96 6.01
N ASP A 119 -2.44 20.48 5.29
CA ASP A 119 -2.46 20.44 3.83
C ASP A 119 -3.60 19.56 3.30
N ILE A 120 -4.24 19.98 2.22
CA ILE A 120 -5.28 19.16 1.56
C ILE A 120 -4.70 18.52 0.30
N HIS A 121 -4.75 17.18 0.24
CA HIS A 121 -4.43 16.38 -0.92
C HIS A 121 -5.70 15.83 -1.56
N ILE A 122 -5.83 15.99 -2.88
CA ILE A 122 -7.00 15.48 -3.59
C ILE A 122 -6.82 14.00 -3.93
N SER A 123 -7.70 13.18 -3.39
CA SER A 123 -7.67 11.72 -3.57
C SER A 123 -7.93 11.32 -5.03
N THR A 124 -7.40 10.16 -5.43
CA THR A 124 -7.71 9.50 -6.71
C THR A 124 -9.22 9.23 -6.90
N GLN A 125 -9.99 9.19 -5.82
CA GLN A 125 -11.44 9.04 -5.83
C GLN A 125 -12.16 10.22 -6.50
N ALA A 126 -11.51 11.38 -6.64
CA ALA A 126 -12.01 12.51 -7.40
C ALA A 126 -11.86 12.35 -8.93
N ASN A 127 -11.19 11.27 -9.39
CA ASN A 127 -10.93 10.93 -10.80
C ASN A 127 -10.23 12.05 -11.58
N ASN A 128 -9.07 12.45 -11.10
CA ASN A 128 -8.26 13.50 -11.69
C ASN A 128 -7.53 12.99 -12.94
N THR A 129 -8.05 13.30 -14.14
CA THR A 129 -7.60 12.73 -15.41
C THR A 129 -7.05 13.75 -16.41
N ASN A 130 -7.07 15.04 -16.11
CA ASN A 130 -6.62 16.07 -17.05
C ASN A 130 -6.12 17.33 -16.33
N SER A 131 -5.29 18.10 -17.00
CA SER A 131 -4.67 19.32 -16.44
C SER A 131 -5.69 20.36 -15.94
N GLY A 132 -6.87 20.45 -16.57
CA GLY A 132 -7.94 21.36 -16.13
C GLY A 132 -8.43 21.04 -14.73
N THR A 133 -8.59 19.75 -14.39
CA THR A 133 -8.94 19.30 -13.04
C THR A 133 -7.85 19.65 -12.02
N PHE A 134 -6.57 19.47 -12.41
CA PHE A 134 -5.44 19.84 -11.54
C PHE A 134 -5.37 21.35 -11.30
N HIS A 135 -5.59 22.17 -12.33
CA HIS A 135 -5.71 23.63 -12.18
C HIS A 135 -6.86 24.04 -11.28
N PHE A 136 -8.02 23.41 -11.43
CA PHE A 136 -9.16 23.67 -10.57
C PHE A 136 -8.81 23.47 -9.10
N TRP A 137 -8.24 22.32 -8.76
CA TRP A 137 -7.88 22.00 -7.38
C TRP A 137 -6.76 22.90 -6.84
N ALA A 138 -5.75 23.21 -7.66
CA ALA A 138 -4.72 24.18 -7.30
C ALA A 138 -5.31 25.55 -6.97
N ALA A 139 -6.24 26.04 -7.79
CA ALA A 139 -6.94 27.31 -7.56
C ALA A 139 -7.80 27.30 -6.29
N GLN A 140 -8.30 26.12 -5.88
CA GLN A 140 -8.98 25.97 -4.59
C GLN A 140 -8.00 25.90 -3.41
N GLY A 141 -6.69 25.79 -3.65
CA GLY A 141 -5.66 25.72 -2.61
C GLY A 141 -5.30 24.29 -2.16
N ALA A 142 -5.59 23.29 -2.99
CA ALA A 142 -5.05 21.95 -2.76
C ALA A 142 -3.54 21.94 -2.95
N LYS A 143 -2.81 21.28 -2.05
CA LYS A 143 -1.35 21.16 -2.10
C LYS A 143 -0.89 20.08 -3.06
N ARG A 144 -1.66 18.98 -3.16
CA ARG A 144 -1.32 17.80 -3.97
C ARG A 144 -2.57 17.23 -4.63
N VAL A 145 -2.40 16.70 -5.83
CA VAL A 145 -3.47 15.99 -6.56
C VAL A 145 -2.98 14.59 -6.93
N VAL A 146 -3.75 13.57 -6.54
CA VAL A 146 -3.49 12.18 -6.89
C VAL A 146 -4.10 11.86 -8.24
N CYS A 147 -3.28 11.40 -9.18
CA CYS A 147 -3.70 10.95 -10.50
C CYS A 147 -4.73 9.81 -10.43
N ALA A 148 -5.65 9.77 -11.39
CA ALA A 148 -6.39 8.55 -11.68
C ALA A 148 -5.43 7.48 -12.18
N ARG A 149 -5.73 6.19 -11.86
CA ARG A 149 -4.86 5.05 -12.22
C ARG A 149 -4.90 4.69 -13.69
N GLU A 150 -5.84 5.25 -14.42
CA GLU A 150 -6.10 5.05 -15.82
C GLU A 150 -5.26 5.96 -16.75
N LEU A 151 -4.44 6.84 -16.16
CA LEU A 151 -3.54 7.71 -16.91
C LEU A 151 -2.27 6.97 -17.35
N SER A 152 -1.85 7.24 -18.58
CA SER A 152 -0.53 6.86 -19.10
C SER A 152 0.56 7.82 -18.63
N LEU A 153 1.82 7.39 -18.67
CA LEU A 153 2.97 8.25 -18.37
C LEU A 153 3.02 9.50 -19.26
N ASN A 154 2.60 9.39 -20.52
CA ASN A 154 2.57 10.54 -21.42
C ASN A 154 1.53 11.58 -20.99
N GLU A 155 0.36 11.15 -20.53
CA GLU A 155 -0.66 12.06 -19.99
C GLU A 155 -0.19 12.69 -18.68
N ILE A 156 0.46 11.94 -17.80
CA ILE A 156 1.04 12.48 -16.55
C ILE A 156 2.12 13.53 -16.87
N ARG A 157 3.04 13.26 -17.83
CA ARG A 157 4.03 14.25 -18.29
C ARG A 157 3.37 15.50 -18.85
N GLN A 158 2.28 15.36 -19.59
CA GLN A 158 1.51 16.50 -20.10
C GLN A 158 0.89 17.31 -18.95
N ILE A 159 0.20 16.63 -18.02
CA ILE A 159 -0.37 17.26 -16.83
C ILE A 159 0.72 18.01 -16.07
N ARG A 160 1.92 17.41 -15.85
CA ARG A 160 3.03 18.07 -15.16
C ARG A 160 3.51 19.34 -15.88
N ARG A 161 3.59 19.33 -17.21
CA ARG A 161 3.98 20.52 -17.99
C ARG A 161 2.94 21.64 -17.92
N ASP A 162 1.67 21.26 -17.90
CA ASP A 162 0.55 22.18 -18.01
C ASP A 162 0.05 22.70 -16.64
N THR A 163 0.60 22.24 -15.52
CA THR A 163 0.15 22.61 -14.17
C THR A 163 1.20 23.44 -13.41
N PRO A 164 0.77 24.21 -12.38
CA PRO A 164 1.70 24.98 -11.54
C PRO A 164 2.80 24.09 -10.96
N LYS A 165 4.02 24.63 -10.86
CA LYS A 165 5.18 23.87 -10.37
C LYS A 165 5.12 23.58 -8.88
N ASP A 166 4.41 24.36 -8.12
CA ASP A 166 4.18 24.23 -6.68
C ASP A 166 3.04 23.29 -6.31
N LEU A 167 2.20 22.89 -7.30
CA LEU A 167 1.24 21.81 -7.14
C LEU A 167 1.96 20.46 -7.21
N GLU A 168 1.86 19.66 -6.17
CA GLU A 168 2.43 18.32 -6.15
C GLU A 168 1.54 17.31 -6.89
N ILE A 169 2.17 16.39 -7.62
CA ILE A 169 1.50 15.32 -8.37
C ILE A 169 1.90 13.98 -7.77
N GLU A 170 0.89 13.18 -7.39
CA GLU A 170 1.06 11.84 -6.82
C GLU A 170 0.45 10.79 -7.74
N ALA A 171 1.08 9.62 -7.86
CA ALA A 171 0.52 8.50 -8.59
C ALA A 171 0.77 7.17 -7.85
N PHE A 172 -0.15 6.19 -8.03
CA PHE A 172 0.04 4.84 -7.53
C PHE A 172 1.08 4.10 -8.38
N VAL A 173 2.01 3.42 -7.72
CA VAL A 173 3.10 2.68 -8.39
C VAL A 173 3.13 1.20 -8.03
N HIS A 174 2.36 0.78 -7.01
CA HIS A 174 2.32 -0.62 -6.58
C HIS A 174 1.00 -0.97 -5.91
N GLY A 175 0.59 -2.24 -6.06
CA GLY A 175 -0.51 -2.87 -5.34
C GLY A 175 -1.77 -3.07 -6.18
N ALA A 176 -2.88 -3.35 -5.52
CA ALA A 176 -4.11 -3.80 -6.17
C ALA A 176 -4.71 -2.76 -7.11
N MET A 177 -5.05 -3.19 -8.34
CA MET A 177 -5.82 -2.40 -9.30
C MET A 177 -7.33 -2.60 -9.10
N CYS A 178 -8.11 -1.60 -9.51
CA CYS A 178 -9.57 -1.65 -9.54
C CYS A 178 -10.06 -1.84 -10.97
N ILE A 179 -11.20 -2.53 -11.15
CA ILE A 179 -11.82 -2.69 -12.48
C ILE A 179 -12.46 -1.40 -13.01
N SER A 180 -12.82 -0.50 -12.14
CA SER A 180 -13.45 0.78 -12.46
C SER A 180 -12.59 1.95 -12.02
N TYR A 181 -12.85 3.13 -12.54
CA TYR A 181 -12.41 4.37 -11.93
C TYR A 181 -12.72 4.38 -10.44
N SER A 182 -11.78 4.84 -9.64
CA SER A 182 -11.90 4.89 -8.19
C SER A 182 -13.16 5.69 -7.78
N GLY A 183 -13.95 5.15 -6.84
CA GLY A 183 -15.18 5.79 -6.38
C GLY A 183 -16.35 5.76 -7.39
N ARG A 184 -16.30 4.94 -8.45
CA ARG A 184 -17.37 4.89 -9.47
C ARG A 184 -17.97 3.49 -9.63
N CYS A 185 -17.55 2.50 -8.86
CA CYS A 185 -18.02 1.13 -8.96
C CYS A 185 -19.27 0.90 -8.11
N LEU A 186 -20.32 0.36 -8.73
CA LEU A 186 -21.57 0.00 -8.05
C LEU A 186 -21.74 -1.52 -7.85
N LEU A 187 -20.80 -2.36 -8.28
CA LEU A 187 -20.92 -3.82 -8.19
C LEU A 187 -21.16 -4.33 -6.77
N SER A 188 -20.42 -3.79 -5.80
CA SER A 188 -20.58 -4.18 -4.39
C SER A 188 -21.96 -3.82 -3.85
N SER A 189 -22.43 -2.61 -4.15
CA SER A 189 -23.76 -2.16 -3.78
C SER A 189 -24.85 -3.02 -4.41
N TYR A 190 -24.71 -3.31 -5.71
CA TYR A 190 -25.66 -4.12 -6.46
C TYR A 190 -25.77 -5.56 -5.94
N PHE A 191 -24.64 -6.26 -5.74
CA PHE A 191 -24.63 -7.66 -5.33
C PHE A 191 -24.86 -7.89 -3.84
N THR A 192 -24.49 -6.94 -2.98
CA THR A 192 -24.44 -7.18 -1.52
C THR A 192 -25.09 -6.09 -0.68
N GLY A 193 -25.64 -5.05 -1.29
CA GLY A 193 -26.16 -3.89 -0.58
C GLY A 193 -25.09 -3.04 0.12
N ARG A 194 -23.79 -3.33 -0.11
CA ARG A 194 -22.68 -2.68 0.59
C ARG A 194 -21.95 -1.70 -0.34
N ASP A 195 -21.97 -0.43 0.03
CA ASP A 195 -21.45 0.64 -0.81
C ASP A 195 -19.90 0.68 -0.78
N ALA A 196 -19.31 0.41 -1.96
CA ALA A 196 -17.87 0.48 -2.17
C ALA A 196 -17.32 1.91 -2.02
N ASN A 197 -18.12 2.92 -2.35
CA ASN A 197 -17.73 4.32 -2.35
C ASN A 197 -17.80 4.95 -0.94
N ARG A 198 -18.36 4.19 0.01
CA ARG A 198 -18.39 4.49 1.44
C ARG A 198 -17.56 3.49 2.28
N GLY A 199 -16.60 2.83 1.65
CA GLY A 199 -15.62 1.98 2.33
C GLY A 199 -16.04 0.53 2.56
N ALA A 200 -17.21 0.09 2.07
CA ALA A 200 -17.74 -1.25 2.33
C ALA A 200 -17.63 -2.22 1.13
N CYS A 201 -16.62 -2.04 0.27
CA CYS A 201 -16.42 -2.89 -0.91
C CYS A 201 -16.21 -4.37 -0.53
N THR A 202 -17.01 -5.26 -1.15
CA THR A 202 -16.93 -6.71 -0.99
C THR A 202 -16.12 -7.40 -2.08
N HIS A 203 -15.52 -6.63 -2.99
CA HIS A 203 -14.69 -7.09 -4.10
C HIS A 203 -15.39 -8.05 -5.07
N PRO A 204 -16.64 -7.79 -5.51
CA PRO A 204 -17.36 -8.71 -6.38
C PRO A 204 -16.67 -8.86 -7.75
N CYS A 205 -15.92 -7.86 -8.21
CA CYS A 205 -15.11 -7.97 -9.43
C CYS A 205 -14.08 -9.10 -9.40
N ARG A 206 -13.88 -9.76 -8.25
CA ARG A 206 -12.95 -10.88 -8.05
C ARG A 206 -13.65 -12.22 -7.81
N TRP A 207 -14.99 -12.22 -7.85
CA TRP A 207 -15.75 -13.45 -7.74
C TRP A 207 -15.77 -14.20 -9.08
N LYS A 208 -16.00 -15.51 -9.00
CA LYS A 208 -16.24 -16.33 -10.19
C LYS A 208 -17.66 -16.09 -10.69
N TYR A 209 -17.81 -15.86 -11.96
CA TYR A 209 -19.09 -15.68 -12.63
C TYR A 209 -19.23 -16.66 -13.79
N ALA A 210 -20.51 -16.97 -14.11
CA ALA A 210 -20.88 -17.62 -15.36
C ALA A 210 -22.06 -16.83 -15.95
N VAL A 211 -22.12 -16.69 -17.25
CA VAL A 211 -23.27 -16.12 -17.96
C VAL A 211 -24.16 -17.25 -18.44
N MET A 212 -25.44 -17.10 -18.25
CA MET A 212 -26.46 -18.00 -18.77
C MET A 212 -27.35 -17.18 -19.73
N GLU A 213 -27.56 -17.69 -20.94
CA GLU A 213 -28.55 -17.13 -21.85
C GLU A 213 -29.94 -17.54 -21.42
N GLU A 214 -30.89 -16.60 -21.34
CA GLU A 214 -32.24 -16.84 -20.86
C GLU A 214 -33.00 -17.91 -21.68
N SER A 215 -32.71 -17.99 -22.99
CA SER A 215 -33.27 -18.98 -23.91
C SER A 215 -32.67 -20.39 -23.75
N ARG A 216 -31.60 -20.55 -22.95
CA ARG A 216 -30.90 -21.81 -22.68
C ARG A 216 -30.68 -22.00 -21.18
N PRO A 217 -31.75 -22.17 -20.39
CA PRO A 217 -31.63 -22.32 -18.96
C PRO A 217 -30.84 -23.60 -18.61
N GLY A 218 -29.83 -23.46 -17.76
CA GLY A 218 -28.94 -24.55 -17.34
C GLY A 218 -27.65 -24.70 -18.13
N GLU A 219 -27.48 -24.00 -19.26
CA GLU A 219 -26.23 -23.89 -19.96
C GLU A 219 -25.47 -22.67 -19.45
N TYR A 220 -24.42 -22.91 -18.65
CA TYR A 220 -23.54 -21.84 -18.17
C TYR A 220 -22.44 -21.63 -19.19
N LEU A 221 -22.46 -20.47 -19.85
CA LEU A 221 -21.41 -20.05 -20.76
C LEU A 221 -20.30 -19.39 -19.93
N PRO A 222 -19.09 -19.96 -19.89
CA PRO A 222 -17.97 -19.26 -19.27
C PRO A 222 -17.71 -17.97 -20.05
N ILE A 223 -17.51 -16.86 -19.32
CA ILE A 223 -17.14 -15.58 -19.95
C ILE A 223 -15.63 -15.55 -20.19
N GLU A 224 -14.98 -16.69 -20.20
CA GLU A 224 -13.58 -16.82 -20.26
C GLU A 224 -13.08 -17.80 -21.31
N GLU A 225 -11.83 -17.60 -21.71
CA GLU A 225 -11.19 -18.36 -22.77
C GLU A 225 -10.23 -19.46 -22.28
N ASN A 226 -10.34 -19.96 -21.04
CA ASN A 226 -9.50 -21.09 -20.64
C ASN A 226 -10.23 -22.19 -19.87
N GLU A 227 -9.62 -23.38 -19.79
CA GLU A 227 -10.19 -24.64 -19.31
C GLU A 227 -10.63 -24.69 -17.84
N ARG A 228 -10.55 -23.58 -17.05
CA ARG A 228 -10.75 -23.58 -15.59
C ARG A 228 -11.79 -22.61 -15.04
N GLY A 229 -12.50 -21.83 -15.86
CA GLY A 229 -13.59 -20.94 -15.45
C GLY A 229 -13.30 -19.44 -15.61
N THR A 230 -14.34 -18.62 -15.50
CA THR A 230 -14.34 -17.22 -15.88
C THR A 230 -14.00 -16.28 -14.74
N PHE A 231 -13.04 -15.41 -14.94
CA PHE A 231 -12.70 -14.29 -14.07
C PHE A 231 -12.90 -12.99 -14.83
N ILE A 232 -14.11 -12.42 -14.84
CA ILE A 232 -14.45 -11.29 -15.71
C ILE A 232 -13.60 -10.05 -15.40
N PHE A 233 -13.08 -9.88 -14.16
CA PHE A 233 -12.56 -8.59 -13.70
C PHE A 233 -11.38 -8.71 -12.74
N ASN A 234 -10.68 -9.82 -12.67
CA ASN A 234 -9.59 -10.03 -11.73
C ASN A 234 -8.27 -9.40 -12.23
N SER A 235 -8.09 -8.11 -12.02
CA SER A 235 -6.88 -7.39 -12.43
C SER A 235 -5.64 -7.91 -11.71
N ARG A 236 -4.49 -7.98 -12.43
CA ARG A 236 -3.16 -8.13 -11.84
C ARG A 236 -2.85 -6.96 -10.90
N ASP A 237 -1.88 -7.14 -10.03
CA ASP A 237 -1.42 -6.05 -9.16
C ASP A 237 -0.45 -5.14 -9.94
N LEU A 238 -0.59 -3.83 -9.76
CA LEU A 238 0.33 -2.84 -10.32
C LEU A 238 1.72 -3.03 -9.72
N CYS A 239 2.76 -2.99 -10.55
CA CYS A 239 4.14 -2.93 -10.10
C CYS A 239 4.99 -2.14 -11.10
N MET A 240 5.50 -1.01 -10.66
CA MET A 240 6.33 -0.10 -11.46
C MET A 240 7.80 -0.12 -11.02
N ILE A 241 8.22 -1.18 -10.32
CA ILE A 241 9.58 -1.27 -9.76
C ILE A 241 10.67 -1.25 -10.86
N ASP A 242 10.34 -1.73 -12.05
CA ASP A 242 11.23 -1.76 -13.21
C ASP A 242 11.30 -0.42 -13.96
N HIS A 243 10.51 0.58 -13.55
CA HIS A 243 10.26 1.82 -14.29
C HIS A 243 10.43 3.08 -13.42
N ILE A 244 11.28 3.03 -12.39
CA ILE A 244 11.55 4.18 -11.53
C ILE A 244 12.08 5.37 -12.33
N PRO A 245 13.04 5.24 -13.28
CA PRO A 245 13.51 6.37 -14.08
C PRO A 245 12.38 7.08 -14.83
N GLU A 246 11.46 6.32 -15.45
CA GLU A 246 10.34 6.87 -16.23
C GLU A 246 9.33 7.60 -15.35
N LEU A 247 9.13 7.16 -14.11
CA LEU A 247 8.29 7.84 -13.12
C LEU A 247 8.90 9.16 -12.67
N LEU A 248 10.20 9.17 -12.42
CA LEU A 248 10.95 10.39 -12.07
C LEU A 248 10.91 11.41 -13.23
N ASP A 249 11.11 10.96 -14.46
CA ASP A 249 11.07 11.80 -15.67
C ASP A 249 9.65 12.30 -15.98
N ALA A 250 8.61 11.62 -15.47
CA ALA A 250 7.24 12.11 -15.56
C ALA A 250 6.97 13.28 -14.60
N GLY A 251 7.89 13.58 -13.68
CA GLY A 251 7.80 14.70 -12.75
C GLY A 251 6.83 14.46 -11.61
N LEU A 252 6.70 13.21 -11.16
CA LEU A 252 5.93 12.84 -9.98
C LEU A 252 6.64 13.27 -8.70
N ASP A 253 5.91 13.93 -7.81
CA ASP A 253 6.40 14.37 -6.49
C ASP A 253 6.22 13.29 -5.42
N SER A 254 5.24 12.38 -5.59
CA SER A 254 4.97 11.30 -4.65
C SER A 254 4.62 10.00 -5.38
N LEU A 255 5.25 8.90 -4.95
CA LEU A 255 5.02 7.53 -5.41
C LEU A 255 4.26 6.77 -4.35
N LYS A 256 3.01 6.42 -4.65
CA LYS A 256 2.07 5.82 -3.69
C LYS A 256 1.94 4.32 -3.83
N ILE A 257 2.06 3.63 -2.72
CA ILE A 257 1.83 2.18 -2.61
C ILE A 257 0.40 1.93 -2.14
N GLU A 258 -0.36 1.08 -2.84
CA GLU A 258 -1.67 0.59 -2.40
C GLU A 258 -1.49 -0.66 -1.53
N GLY A 259 -2.25 -0.73 -0.44
CA GLY A 259 -2.16 -1.90 0.43
C GLY A 259 -2.63 -1.68 1.86
N ARG A 260 -3.57 -0.77 2.11
CA ARG A 260 -4.03 -0.43 3.48
C ARG A 260 -4.57 -1.61 4.30
N MET A 261 -4.98 -2.72 3.64
CA MET A 261 -5.43 -3.94 4.30
C MET A 261 -4.33 -5.00 4.44
N LYS A 262 -3.10 -4.70 4.01
CA LYS A 262 -2.00 -5.64 3.96
C LYS A 262 -1.28 -5.76 5.31
N THR A 263 -0.44 -6.80 5.43
CA THR A 263 0.36 -7.10 6.63
C THR A 263 1.60 -6.21 6.74
N ALA A 264 2.23 -6.18 7.91
CA ALA A 264 3.52 -5.50 8.12
C ALA A 264 4.59 -6.05 7.17
N LEU A 265 4.68 -7.37 6.95
CA LEU A 265 5.61 -7.95 5.98
C LEU A 265 5.44 -7.37 4.57
N TYR A 266 4.19 -7.25 4.10
CA TYR A 266 3.94 -6.64 2.78
C TYR A 266 4.44 -5.21 2.72
N VAL A 267 4.08 -4.40 3.71
CA VAL A 267 4.45 -2.98 3.73
C VAL A 267 5.96 -2.80 3.85
N ALA A 268 6.61 -3.56 4.72
CA ALA A 268 8.06 -3.56 4.88
C ALA A 268 8.79 -3.95 3.58
N THR A 269 8.38 -5.06 2.97
CA THR A 269 8.99 -5.57 1.73
C THR A 269 8.85 -4.55 0.60
N VAL A 270 7.65 -4.01 0.38
CA VAL A 270 7.41 -3.06 -0.71
C VAL A 270 8.08 -1.72 -0.44
N ALA A 271 7.96 -1.18 0.79
CA ALA A 271 8.58 0.10 1.16
C ALA A 271 10.10 0.04 0.99
N ARG A 272 10.76 -0.96 1.57
CA ARG A 272 12.21 -1.17 1.49
C ARG A 272 12.70 -1.29 0.04
N THR A 273 11.98 -2.07 -0.76
CA THR A 273 12.36 -2.30 -2.16
C THR A 273 12.25 -1.02 -2.99
N TYR A 274 11.11 -0.30 -2.90
CA TYR A 274 10.93 0.97 -3.62
C TYR A 274 11.88 2.05 -3.10
N ARG A 275 12.12 2.13 -1.78
CA ARG A 275 13.08 3.07 -1.21
C ARG A 275 14.46 2.88 -1.79
N LYS A 276 14.95 1.62 -1.78
CA LYS A 276 16.26 1.29 -2.36
C LYS A 276 16.31 1.59 -3.85
N ALA A 277 15.27 1.22 -4.61
CA ALA A 277 15.22 1.47 -6.05
C ALA A 277 15.23 2.98 -6.38
N ILE A 278 14.49 3.79 -5.61
CA ILE A 278 14.51 5.26 -5.76
C ILE A 278 15.90 5.81 -5.44
N ASP A 279 16.50 5.41 -4.33
CA ASP A 279 17.80 5.91 -3.89
C ASP A 279 18.91 5.53 -4.87
N ASP A 280 18.93 4.27 -5.30
CA ASP A 280 19.89 3.80 -6.33
C ASP A 280 19.71 4.56 -7.65
N CYS A 281 18.46 4.83 -8.08
CA CYS A 281 18.17 5.60 -9.29
C CYS A 281 18.56 7.08 -9.15
N MET A 282 18.41 7.67 -7.96
CA MET A 282 18.85 9.03 -7.67
C MET A 282 20.37 9.15 -7.64
N GLU A 283 21.09 8.11 -7.25
CA GLU A 283 22.56 8.04 -7.32
C GLU A 283 23.02 7.86 -8.77
N SER A 284 22.52 6.85 -9.47
CA SER A 284 22.70 6.64 -10.91
C SER A 284 21.74 5.62 -11.49
N GLU A 285 21.30 5.81 -12.75
CA GLU A 285 20.49 4.79 -13.44
C GLU A 285 21.27 3.47 -13.64
N GLU A 286 22.58 3.51 -13.75
CA GLU A 286 23.43 2.33 -13.88
C GLU A 286 23.32 1.46 -12.61
N LYS A 287 23.43 2.05 -11.43
CA LYS A 287 23.28 1.36 -10.15
C LYS A 287 21.89 0.77 -10.00
N TYR A 288 20.85 1.54 -10.33
CA TYR A 288 19.47 1.06 -10.33
C TYR A 288 19.31 -0.16 -11.25
N ARG A 289 19.82 -0.08 -12.49
CA ARG A 289 19.72 -1.18 -13.47
C ARG A 289 20.49 -2.42 -13.03
N ALA A 290 21.66 -2.27 -12.41
CA ALA A 290 22.45 -3.36 -11.86
C ALA A 290 21.70 -4.11 -10.75
N ASN A 291 20.88 -3.40 -9.95
CA ASN A 291 20.13 -3.96 -8.83
C ASN A 291 18.71 -4.44 -9.20
N LEU A 292 18.25 -4.31 -10.44
CA LEU A 292 16.93 -4.80 -10.89
C LEU A 292 16.62 -6.26 -10.51
N PRO A 293 17.58 -7.23 -10.64
CA PRO A 293 17.31 -8.61 -10.24
C PRO A 293 16.93 -8.72 -8.76
N TRP A 294 17.60 -7.98 -7.86
CA TRP A 294 17.30 -7.97 -6.44
C TRP A 294 15.92 -7.38 -6.16
N TYR A 295 15.55 -6.22 -6.78
CA TYR A 295 14.22 -5.65 -6.58
C TYR A 295 13.11 -6.60 -7.00
N ARG A 296 13.28 -7.30 -8.15
CA ARG A 296 12.30 -8.26 -8.68
C ARG A 296 12.15 -9.50 -7.79
N GLU A 297 13.24 -9.98 -7.22
CA GLU A 297 13.23 -11.09 -6.27
C GLU A 297 12.55 -10.66 -4.97
N GLU A 298 12.99 -9.53 -4.39
CA GLU A 298 12.50 -9.06 -3.11
C GLU A 298 10.99 -8.76 -3.13
N ILE A 299 10.48 -8.11 -4.19
CA ILE A 299 9.06 -7.73 -4.27
C ILE A 299 8.12 -8.95 -4.31
N ARG A 300 8.62 -10.14 -4.65
CA ARG A 300 7.86 -11.39 -4.66
C ARG A 300 7.79 -12.07 -3.30
N LYS A 301 8.62 -11.68 -2.36
CA LYS A 301 8.65 -12.24 -1.00
C LYS A 301 7.47 -11.76 -0.13
N CYS A 302 6.53 -11.00 -0.68
CA CYS A 302 5.28 -10.64 -0.02
C CYS A 302 4.07 -11.11 -0.84
N THR A 303 2.88 -11.00 -0.27
CA THR A 303 1.64 -11.46 -0.91
C THR A 303 1.25 -10.58 -2.10
N TYR A 304 1.25 -11.13 -3.31
CA TYR A 304 0.91 -10.43 -4.54
C TYR A 304 0.08 -11.29 -5.50
N ARG A 305 -0.55 -10.66 -6.49
CA ARG A 305 -1.04 -11.30 -7.72
C ARG A 305 -0.07 -10.93 -8.83
N ARG A 306 0.03 -11.76 -9.87
CA ARG A 306 0.90 -11.47 -11.03
C ARG A 306 0.90 -9.98 -11.37
N PHE A 307 2.05 -9.44 -11.70
CA PHE A 307 2.24 -8.00 -11.88
C PHE A 307 1.87 -7.51 -13.28
N THR A 308 1.47 -6.23 -13.34
CA THR A 308 1.22 -5.45 -14.56
C THR A 308 1.70 -4.02 -14.35
N THR A 309 1.98 -3.32 -15.44
CA THR A 309 2.23 -1.88 -15.44
C THR A 309 0.94 -1.04 -15.52
N GLY A 310 -0.24 -1.68 -15.47
CA GLY A 310 -1.53 -1.01 -15.59
C GLY A 310 -1.65 -0.21 -16.87
N PHE A 311 -2.05 1.04 -16.77
CA PHE A 311 -2.25 1.94 -17.92
C PHE A 311 -1.00 2.78 -18.27
N TYR A 312 0.09 2.66 -17.54
CA TYR A 312 1.25 3.53 -17.72
C TYR A 312 1.85 3.52 -19.13
N PHE A 313 1.85 2.38 -19.80
CA PHE A 313 2.38 2.21 -21.17
C PHE A 313 1.31 1.97 -22.24
N GLY A 314 0.04 2.13 -21.89
CA GLY A 314 -1.07 1.94 -22.81
C GLY A 314 -2.28 1.29 -22.13
N ARG A 315 -3.29 0.96 -22.93
CA ARG A 315 -4.47 0.26 -22.41
C ARG A 315 -4.09 -1.16 -22.02
N PRO A 316 -4.48 -1.61 -20.80
CA PRO A 316 -4.33 -3.01 -20.42
C PRO A 316 -5.06 -3.92 -21.40
N ASP A 317 -4.41 -5.00 -21.79
CA ASP A 317 -4.96 -6.06 -22.64
C ASP A 317 -5.43 -7.26 -21.80
N ALA A 318 -5.78 -8.37 -22.47
CA ALA A 318 -6.17 -9.61 -21.82
C ALA A 318 -5.08 -10.14 -20.87
N ASP A 319 -3.80 -9.93 -21.19
CA ASP A 319 -2.67 -10.34 -20.36
C ASP A 319 -2.56 -9.56 -19.06
N SER A 320 -3.26 -8.45 -18.92
CA SER A 320 -3.31 -7.64 -17.70
C SER A 320 -4.31 -8.17 -16.65
N MET A 321 -5.02 -9.24 -16.97
CA MET A 321 -5.97 -9.91 -16.07
C MET A 321 -5.42 -11.25 -15.59
N VAL A 322 -5.93 -11.73 -14.46
CA VAL A 322 -5.62 -13.06 -13.91
C VAL A 322 -6.82 -13.96 -14.15
N TYR A 323 -6.64 -14.96 -15.02
CA TYR A 323 -7.71 -15.87 -15.39
C TYR A 323 -7.62 -17.24 -14.72
N ASP A 324 -6.43 -17.65 -14.32
CA ASP A 324 -6.13 -19.01 -13.86
C ASP A 324 -6.32 -19.23 -12.35
N SER A 325 -6.29 -18.17 -11.52
CA SER A 325 -6.50 -18.32 -10.09
C SER A 325 -6.99 -17.03 -9.40
N ASN A 326 -7.71 -17.19 -8.29
CA ASN A 326 -7.96 -16.09 -7.32
C ASN A 326 -6.91 -16.04 -6.23
N THR A 327 -5.87 -16.88 -6.33
CA THR A 327 -4.93 -17.11 -5.25
C THR A 327 -3.85 -16.04 -5.29
N TYR A 328 -3.62 -15.42 -4.16
CA TYR A 328 -2.41 -14.65 -3.94
C TYR A 328 -1.23 -15.61 -3.86
N VAL A 329 -0.12 -15.20 -4.47
CA VAL A 329 1.16 -15.88 -4.33
C VAL A 329 1.95 -15.21 -3.21
N SER A 330 2.66 -15.98 -2.41
CA SER A 330 3.64 -15.48 -1.44
C SER A 330 4.82 -16.42 -1.44
N GLU A 331 6.02 -15.89 -1.67
CA GLU A 331 7.25 -16.69 -1.63
C GLU A 331 7.87 -16.73 -0.23
N SER A 332 7.33 -15.98 0.72
CA SER A 332 7.75 -15.99 2.13
C SER A 332 6.56 -15.85 3.06
N VAL A 333 6.68 -16.42 4.25
CA VAL A 333 5.66 -16.35 5.30
C VAL A 333 6.16 -15.47 6.44
N TRP A 334 5.32 -14.56 6.91
CA TRP A 334 5.64 -13.66 8.01
C TRP A 334 5.62 -14.41 9.34
N LEU A 335 6.73 -14.36 10.10
CA LEU A 335 6.85 -15.01 11.39
C LEU A 335 6.68 -14.07 12.58
N GLY A 336 7.14 -12.83 12.47
CA GLY A 336 6.99 -11.81 13.51
C GLY A 336 7.88 -10.59 13.29
N ILE A 337 7.76 -9.61 14.20
CA ILE A 337 8.67 -8.46 14.32
C ILE A 337 9.43 -8.62 15.63
N VAL A 338 10.73 -8.36 15.61
CA VAL A 338 11.56 -8.35 16.80
C VAL A 338 11.19 -7.16 17.68
N GLU A 339 10.54 -7.43 18.82
CA GLU A 339 10.08 -6.42 19.77
C GLU A 339 11.16 -6.03 20.78
N ASP A 340 12.02 -7.00 21.13
CA ASP A 340 13.11 -6.82 22.10
C ASP A 340 14.20 -7.86 21.89
N VAL A 341 15.40 -7.59 22.45
CA VAL A 341 16.55 -8.50 22.44
C VAL A 341 17.14 -8.53 23.86
N ASP A 342 17.23 -9.71 24.45
CA ASP A 342 17.78 -9.86 25.80
C ASP A 342 19.33 -9.88 25.81
N GLU A 343 19.89 -9.89 27.01
CA GLU A 343 21.36 -9.92 27.23
C GLU A 343 22.03 -11.18 26.65
N ARG A 344 21.27 -12.25 26.39
CA ARG A 344 21.75 -13.50 25.77
C ARG A 344 21.60 -13.51 24.25
N GLY A 345 21.11 -12.41 23.65
CA GLY A 345 20.86 -12.30 22.23
C GLY A 345 19.60 -13.04 21.74
N ARG A 346 18.68 -13.43 22.66
CA ARG A 346 17.40 -13.99 22.27
C ARG A 346 16.48 -12.86 21.85
N VAL A 347 15.68 -13.10 20.80
CA VAL A 347 14.74 -12.13 20.26
C VAL A 347 13.35 -12.41 20.76
N LYS A 348 12.65 -11.38 21.27
CA LYS A 348 11.23 -11.40 21.64
C LYS A 348 10.40 -11.00 20.44
N PHE A 349 9.32 -11.73 20.17
CA PHE A 349 8.39 -11.41 19.10
C PHE A 349 7.01 -12.00 19.37
N MET A 350 5.98 -11.38 18.77
CA MET A 350 4.65 -11.98 18.69
C MET A 350 4.56 -12.84 17.44
N GLN A 351 4.35 -14.14 17.63
CA GLN A 351 4.22 -15.12 16.54
C GLN A 351 3.05 -14.78 15.60
N ARG A 352 3.30 -14.88 14.30
CA ARG A 352 2.27 -14.70 13.25
C ARG A 352 1.92 -15.98 12.52
N ASN A 353 2.91 -16.84 12.27
CA ASN A 353 2.73 -18.12 11.61
C ASN A 353 3.61 -19.18 12.28
N LYS A 354 3.29 -20.46 12.02
CA LYS A 354 3.97 -21.61 12.65
C LYS A 354 5.39 -21.78 12.11
N PHE A 355 6.32 -22.03 13.00
CA PHE A 355 7.70 -22.49 12.71
C PHE A 355 8.25 -23.26 13.93
N ARG A 356 9.41 -23.87 13.79
CA ARG A 356 9.96 -24.76 14.82
C ARG A 356 11.46 -24.57 14.99
N VAL A 357 11.97 -25.14 16.07
CA VAL A 357 13.41 -25.26 16.31
C VAL A 357 14.04 -26.08 15.18
N GLY A 358 15.14 -25.56 14.62
CA GLY A 358 15.86 -26.16 13.50
C GLY A 358 15.51 -25.55 12.14
N ASP A 359 14.42 -24.79 12.01
CA ASP A 359 14.05 -24.12 10.76
C ASP A 359 15.09 -23.06 10.37
N GLU A 360 15.34 -22.93 9.06
CA GLU A 360 16.05 -21.80 8.47
C GLU A 360 15.07 -20.70 8.14
N ILE A 361 15.35 -19.49 8.65
CA ILE A 361 14.54 -18.29 8.45
C ILE A 361 15.39 -17.12 7.99
N GLU A 362 14.77 -16.03 7.58
CA GLU A 362 15.44 -14.77 7.25
C GLU A 362 15.12 -13.70 8.29
N ILE A 363 16.15 -12.98 8.74
CA ILE A 363 16.06 -11.70 9.41
C ILE A 363 16.11 -10.65 8.30
N MET A 364 15.05 -9.88 8.17
CA MET A 364 14.88 -8.82 7.19
C MET A 364 15.14 -7.46 7.84
N GLU A 365 16.28 -6.86 7.52
CA GLU A 365 16.68 -5.54 8.04
C GLU A 365 16.12 -4.40 7.15
N PRO A 366 15.87 -3.20 7.72
CA PRO A 366 15.37 -2.05 6.98
C PRO A 366 16.27 -1.56 5.84
N ASP A 367 17.59 -1.74 5.95
CA ASP A 367 18.59 -1.24 4.99
C ASP A 367 18.67 -2.04 3.68
N GLY A 368 17.90 -3.11 3.55
CA GLY A 368 17.91 -4.01 2.39
C GLY A 368 18.74 -5.29 2.60
N THR A 369 19.34 -5.46 3.79
CA THR A 369 20.08 -6.67 4.14
C THR A 369 19.09 -7.77 4.55
N ASP A 370 19.33 -8.98 4.05
CA ASP A 370 18.65 -10.20 4.48
C ASP A 370 19.70 -11.16 5.08
N ILE A 371 19.49 -11.58 6.34
CA ILE A 371 20.39 -12.45 7.06
C ILE A 371 19.70 -13.81 7.23
N ARG A 372 20.20 -14.83 6.56
CA ARG A 372 19.78 -16.22 6.82
C ARG A 372 20.26 -16.66 8.19
N THR A 373 19.35 -17.22 8.95
CA THR A 373 19.61 -17.65 10.34
C THR A 373 18.86 -18.93 10.64
N LYS A 374 19.37 -19.69 11.59
CA LYS A 374 18.74 -20.91 12.09
C LYS A 374 18.13 -20.69 13.46
N VAL A 375 16.93 -21.21 13.68
CA VAL A 375 16.26 -21.22 14.98
C VAL A 375 16.89 -22.29 15.85
N LEU A 376 17.68 -21.89 16.87
CA LEU A 376 18.38 -22.78 17.78
C LEU A 376 17.51 -23.19 18.98
N GLY A 377 16.54 -22.38 19.38
CA GLY A 377 15.64 -22.65 20.49
C GLY A 377 14.46 -21.69 20.49
N LEU A 378 13.35 -22.15 21.05
CA LEU A 378 12.15 -21.35 21.29
C LEU A 378 11.75 -21.46 22.76
N TYR A 379 11.28 -20.36 23.35
CA TYR A 379 10.94 -20.28 24.77
C TYR A 379 9.67 -19.45 24.95
N THR A 380 8.84 -19.85 25.93
CA THR A 380 7.70 -19.03 26.38
C THR A 380 8.19 -17.79 27.15
N GLU A 381 7.28 -16.89 27.51
CA GLU A 381 7.61 -15.72 28.36
C GLU A 381 8.09 -16.16 29.76
N GLU A 382 7.64 -17.32 30.24
CA GLU A 382 8.05 -17.92 31.51
C GLU A 382 9.43 -18.61 31.42
N GLY A 383 9.99 -18.71 30.21
CA GLY A 383 11.31 -19.30 29.94
C GLY A 383 11.30 -20.82 29.70
N GLU A 384 10.12 -21.41 29.54
CA GLU A 384 9.98 -22.85 29.21
C GLU A 384 10.37 -23.09 27.74
N SER A 385 11.20 -24.10 27.51
CA SER A 385 11.60 -24.51 26.15
C SER A 385 10.45 -25.21 25.45
N VAL A 386 10.16 -24.78 24.22
CA VAL A 386 9.13 -25.37 23.35
C VAL A 386 9.73 -25.78 22.00
N PRO A 387 9.27 -26.89 21.38
CA PRO A 387 9.83 -27.37 20.11
C PRO A 387 9.36 -26.58 18.89
N ASP A 388 8.20 -25.97 18.96
CA ASP A 388 7.59 -25.20 17.88
C ASP A 388 6.77 -24.03 18.42
N ALA A 389 6.35 -23.15 17.51
CA ALA A 389 5.52 -22.00 17.75
C ALA A 389 4.13 -22.25 17.09
N PRO A 390 3.19 -22.96 17.76
CA PRO A 390 1.96 -23.45 17.13
C PRO A 390 0.79 -22.45 17.17
N HIS A 391 0.85 -21.47 18.08
CA HIS A 391 -0.32 -20.60 18.37
C HIS A 391 -0.12 -19.18 17.87
N PRO A 392 -0.88 -18.73 16.85
CA PRO A 392 -0.83 -17.33 16.40
C PRO A 392 -1.04 -16.34 17.57
N GLN A 393 -0.31 -15.23 17.54
CA GLN A 393 -0.29 -14.16 18.55
C GLN A 393 0.32 -14.56 19.91
N GLN A 394 0.93 -15.73 20.03
CA GLN A 394 1.72 -16.09 21.21
C GLN A 394 3.01 -15.25 21.23
N ILE A 395 3.36 -14.73 22.40
CA ILE A 395 4.64 -14.04 22.62
C ILE A 395 5.69 -15.13 22.95
N LEU A 396 6.78 -15.11 22.22
CA LEU A 396 7.86 -16.08 22.35
C LEU A 396 9.22 -15.38 22.33
N TRP A 397 10.22 -16.08 22.86
CA TRP A 397 11.62 -15.78 22.69
C TRP A 397 12.26 -16.83 21.77
N ALA A 398 13.03 -16.40 20.76
CA ALA A 398 13.83 -17.29 19.94
C ALA A 398 15.33 -17.06 20.16
N GLN A 399 16.08 -18.15 20.26
CA GLN A 399 17.52 -18.14 20.10
C GLN A 399 17.84 -18.38 18.64
N LEU A 400 18.49 -17.42 18.01
CA LEU A 400 18.96 -17.50 16.62
C LEU A 400 20.49 -17.69 16.57
N ASP A 401 21.02 -18.24 15.48
CA ASP A 401 22.47 -18.35 15.28
C ASP A 401 23.11 -17.05 14.76
N LYS A 402 22.28 -16.08 14.36
CA LYS A 402 22.66 -14.71 13.99
C LYS A 402 21.95 -13.69 14.87
N ASN A 403 22.58 -12.53 15.00
CA ASN A 403 21.99 -11.43 15.76
C ASN A 403 20.92 -10.73 14.95
N ALA A 404 19.80 -10.42 15.60
CA ALA A 404 18.77 -9.51 15.10
C ALA A 404 18.64 -8.31 16.03
N ARG A 405 18.00 -7.25 15.55
CA ARG A 405 17.77 -6.01 16.26
C ARG A 405 16.28 -5.78 16.44
N LYS A 406 15.93 -4.98 17.42
CA LYS A 406 14.56 -4.51 17.58
C LYS A 406 14.10 -3.78 16.30
N GLY A 407 12.95 -4.17 15.79
CA GLY A 407 12.37 -3.65 14.54
C GLY A 407 12.62 -4.52 13.31
N ASP A 408 13.59 -5.46 13.34
CA ASP A 408 13.78 -6.41 12.24
C ASP A 408 12.57 -7.33 12.09
N LEU A 409 12.26 -7.73 10.86
CA LEU A 409 11.23 -8.72 10.59
C LEU A 409 11.82 -10.12 10.43
N LEU A 410 11.06 -11.10 10.94
CA LEU A 410 11.36 -12.51 10.74
C LEU A 410 10.41 -13.09 9.68
N ARG A 411 10.95 -13.80 8.68
CA ARG A 411 10.18 -14.46 7.62
C ARG A 411 10.82 -15.81 7.23
N THR A 412 10.04 -16.68 6.59
CA THR A 412 10.59 -17.93 6.04
C THR A 412 11.39 -17.67 4.76
N THR A 413 12.32 -18.60 4.47
CA THR A 413 13.06 -18.66 3.20
C THR A 413 12.38 -19.65 2.27
N GLY A 414 11.49 -19.19 1.35
CA GLY A 414 10.94 -20.02 0.29
C GLY A 414 9.66 -20.79 0.60
N THR A 415 9.14 -21.49 -0.43
CA THR A 415 7.79 -22.08 -0.52
C THR A 415 7.60 -23.41 0.24
N GLU A 416 8.58 -23.95 0.96
CA GLU A 416 8.46 -25.27 1.61
C GLU A 416 7.49 -25.31 2.81
N HIS A 417 6.97 -24.17 3.26
CA HIS A 417 6.08 -24.07 4.43
C HIS A 417 4.69 -23.47 4.12
N ALA A 418 4.28 -23.44 2.86
CA ALA A 418 2.98 -22.86 2.46
C ALA A 418 1.85 -23.92 2.38
N GLU A 419 1.90 -25.00 3.17
CA GLU A 419 0.82 -25.98 3.36
C GLU A 419 0.15 -25.85 4.73
#